data_4ac2e0ae42dcb900a196e9d3293f7f6b
#
_entry.id   4ac2e0ae42dcb900a196e9d3293f7f6b
#
_cell.length_a   1.000
_cell.length_b   1.000
_cell.length_c   1.000
_cell.angle_alpha   90.00
_cell.angle_beta   90.00
_cell.angle_gamma   90.00
#
_symmetry.space_group_name_H-M   'P 1'
#
loop_
_entity.id
_entity.type
_entity.pdbx_description
1 polymer ?
#
loop_
_entity_poly.entity_id
_entity_poly.type
_entity_poly.pdbx_seq_one_letter_code
_entity_poly.pdbx_strand_id
1 'polypeptide(L)'
;VTAAKLAPGVGGSRIVFLPTRIQLTSLIVTGNQVWQPSAPNPSIPPEATALILQIELVQQSIPPPPPGGWINCRLRRDATQQECYAIGVEARNVNQVYGGQVIVPIVSGSFEYAFTDASGNVSITFNPYVIGYIV
;
A
#
# COMPACT_ATOMS: atom_id res chain seq x y z
N VAL A 1 -31.42 -7.54 -17.92
CA VAL A 1 -30.81 -8.71 -17.29
C VAL A 1 -30.51 -8.37 -15.83
N THR A 2 -31.00 -9.20 -14.94
CA THR A 2 -30.69 -9.05 -13.52
C THR A 2 -29.34 -9.70 -13.21
N ALA A 3 -28.69 -9.26 -12.13
CA ALA A 3 -27.43 -9.83 -11.67
C ALA A 3 -27.53 -11.35 -11.42
N ALA A 4 -28.70 -11.84 -11.02
CA ALA A 4 -28.93 -13.26 -10.76
C ALA A 4 -28.83 -14.13 -12.01
N LYS A 5 -28.95 -13.56 -13.20
CA LYS A 5 -28.81 -14.27 -14.48
C LYS A 5 -27.41 -14.27 -15.04
N LEU A 6 -26.46 -13.60 -14.40
CA LEU A 6 -25.09 -13.56 -14.81
C LEU A 6 -24.31 -14.71 -14.17
N ALA A 7 -23.26 -15.16 -14.86
CA ALA A 7 -22.36 -16.15 -14.29
C ALA A 7 -21.75 -15.61 -12.99
N PRO A 8 -21.48 -16.49 -12.00
CA PRO A 8 -20.80 -16.06 -10.77
C PRO A 8 -19.51 -15.31 -11.09
N GLY A 9 -19.32 -14.15 -10.46
CA GLY A 9 -18.13 -13.32 -10.66
C GLY A 9 -18.20 -12.35 -11.84
N VAL A 10 -19.18 -12.49 -12.73
CA VAL A 10 -19.28 -11.60 -13.91
C VAL A 10 -19.98 -10.28 -13.57
N GLY A 11 -21.07 -10.34 -12.84
CA GLY A 11 -21.83 -9.14 -12.43
C GLY A 11 -21.76 -8.85 -10.95
N GLY A 12 -20.94 -9.62 -10.22
CA GLY A 12 -20.86 -9.52 -8.77
C GLY A 12 -19.80 -8.56 -8.24
N SER A 13 -18.87 -8.13 -9.09
CA SER A 13 -17.80 -7.22 -8.66
C SER A 13 -18.37 -5.84 -8.41
N ARG A 14 -18.06 -5.28 -7.26
CA ARG A 14 -18.46 -3.93 -6.91
C ARG A 14 -17.40 -3.28 -6.04
N ILE A 15 -17.35 -1.96 -6.12
CA ILE A 15 -16.49 -1.13 -5.31
C ILE A 15 -17.31 -0.62 -4.13
N VAL A 16 -16.74 -0.75 -2.95
CA VAL A 16 -17.33 -0.22 -1.72
C VAL A 16 -16.35 0.79 -1.13
N PHE A 17 -16.73 2.05 -1.05
CA PHE A 17 -15.95 3.08 -0.38
C PHE A 17 -16.31 3.12 1.10
N LEU A 18 -15.28 3.22 1.93
CA LEU A 18 -15.47 3.34 3.38
C LEU A 18 -15.81 4.77 3.76
N PRO A 19 -16.74 4.97 4.73
CA PRO A 19 -17.04 6.32 5.22
C PRO A 19 -15.87 6.96 5.97
N THR A 20 -15.01 6.13 6.55
CA THR A 20 -13.80 6.56 7.24
C THR A 20 -12.66 5.64 6.83
N ARG A 21 -11.53 6.20 6.47
CA ARG A 21 -10.37 5.40 6.09
C ARG A 21 -9.83 4.61 7.29
N ILE A 22 -9.26 3.45 7.02
CA ILE A 22 -8.68 2.58 8.03
C ILE A 22 -7.16 2.58 7.86
N GLN A 23 -6.42 2.98 8.88
CA GLN A 23 -4.98 2.87 8.90
C GLN A 23 -4.59 1.42 9.22
N LEU A 24 -3.88 0.75 8.31
CA LEU A 24 -3.47 -0.63 8.50
C LEU A 24 -2.25 -0.75 9.40
N THR A 25 -1.31 0.16 9.25
CA THR A 25 -0.08 0.20 10.03
C THR A 25 0.53 1.59 9.97
N SER A 26 1.48 1.84 10.83
CA SER A 26 2.37 3.00 10.72
C SER A 26 3.74 2.52 11.18
N LEU A 27 4.70 2.53 10.27
CA LEU A 27 6.05 2.10 10.62
C LEU A 27 7.10 3.02 10.03
N ILE A 28 8.21 3.14 10.76
CA ILE A 28 9.37 3.90 10.30
C ILE A 28 10.31 2.94 9.58
N VAL A 29 10.68 3.31 8.36
CA VAL A 29 11.55 2.54 7.50
C VAL A 29 12.85 3.33 7.29
N THR A 30 13.97 2.73 7.62
CA THR A 30 15.30 3.35 7.54
C THR A 30 16.26 2.63 6.62
N GLY A 31 15.77 1.79 5.75
CA GLY A 31 16.59 1.00 4.82
C GLY A 31 15.73 -0.02 4.12
N ASN A 32 16.38 -0.92 3.39
CA ASN A 32 15.67 -1.98 2.68
C ASN A 32 14.91 -2.87 3.65
N GLN A 33 13.70 -3.24 3.27
CA GLN A 33 12.92 -4.27 3.93
C GLN A 33 12.43 -5.27 2.89
N VAL A 34 12.59 -6.56 3.18
CA VAL A 34 12.05 -7.63 2.36
C VAL A 34 10.51 -7.62 2.40
N TRP A 35 9.90 -8.32 1.45
CA TRP A 35 8.45 -8.43 1.39
C TRP A 35 7.86 -8.88 2.73
N GLN A 36 6.92 -8.09 3.24
CA GLN A 36 6.21 -8.33 4.49
C GLN A 36 4.72 -8.36 4.22
N PRO A 37 3.95 -9.26 4.87
CA PRO A 37 2.50 -9.23 4.76
C PRO A 37 1.90 -8.06 5.54
N SER A 38 0.86 -7.45 5.00
CA SER A 38 0.03 -6.54 5.77
C SER A 38 -0.85 -7.34 6.73
N ALA A 39 -1.18 -6.75 7.88
CA ALA A 39 -2.11 -7.37 8.81
C ALA A 39 -3.54 -7.32 8.25
N PRO A 40 -4.30 -8.43 8.27
CA PRO A 40 -5.71 -8.39 7.94
C PRO A 40 -6.48 -7.49 8.91
N ASN A 41 -7.53 -6.82 8.41
CA ASN A 41 -8.37 -5.98 9.24
C ASN A 41 -9.80 -6.58 9.25
N PRO A 42 -10.41 -6.79 10.43
CA PRO A 42 -11.72 -7.41 10.53
C PRO A 42 -12.86 -6.58 9.92
N SER A 43 -12.63 -5.29 9.68
CA SER A 43 -13.61 -4.43 8.98
C SER A 43 -13.65 -4.66 7.47
N ILE A 44 -12.72 -5.43 6.93
CA ILE A 44 -12.72 -5.81 5.51
C ILE A 44 -13.38 -7.16 5.38
N PRO A 45 -14.44 -7.30 4.56
CA PRO A 45 -15.14 -8.56 4.44
C PRO A 45 -14.26 -9.65 3.81
N PRO A 46 -14.42 -10.92 4.20
CA PRO A 46 -13.57 -12.00 3.70
C PRO A 46 -13.72 -12.25 2.19
N GLU A 47 -14.81 -11.84 1.58
CA GLU A 47 -15.03 -11.93 0.13
C GLU A 47 -14.34 -10.83 -0.67
N ALA A 48 -13.72 -9.85 -0.03
CA ALA A 48 -12.99 -8.81 -0.73
C ALA A 48 -11.80 -9.39 -1.50
N THR A 49 -11.64 -8.97 -2.74
CA THR A 49 -10.59 -9.45 -3.65
C THR A 49 -9.47 -8.44 -3.85
N ALA A 50 -9.73 -7.18 -3.53
CA ALA A 50 -8.73 -6.12 -3.62
C ALA A 50 -9.05 -5.01 -2.64
N LEU A 51 -8.02 -4.27 -2.25
CA LEU A 51 -8.15 -3.06 -1.44
C LEU A 51 -7.84 -1.84 -2.30
N ILE A 52 -8.57 -0.77 -2.04
CA ILE A 52 -8.23 0.55 -2.57
C ILE A 52 -7.49 1.27 -1.45
N LEU A 53 -6.21 1.53 -1.70
CA LEU A 53 -5.32 2.11 -0.70
C LEU A 53 -4.98 3.54 -1.04
N GLN A 54 -4.87 4.35 -0.01
CA GLN A 54 -4.15 5.61 -0.03
C GLN A 54 -2.84 5.39 0.69
N ILE A 55 -1.74 5.51 -0.03
CA ILE A 55 -0.40 5.35 0.54
C ILE A 55 0.15 6.73 0.87
N GLU A 56 0.60 6.91 2.10
CA GLU A 56 1.32 8.10 2.51
C GLU A 56 2.70 7.70 3.03
N LEU A 57 3.72 8.29 2.45
CA LEU A 57 5.10 8.13 2.84
C LEU A 57 5.59 9.49 3.33
N VAL A 58 5.89 9.60 4.61
CA VAL A 58 6.26 10.87 5.24
C VAL A 58 7.75 10.87 5.55
N GLN A 59 8.46 11.85 5.04
CA GLN A 59 9.89 12.01 5.31
C GLN A 59 10.10 12.35 6.79
N GLN A 60 10.85 11.50 7.50
CA GLN A 60 11.10 11.66 8.93
C GLN A 60 12.38 12.43 9.24
N SER A 61 13.40 12.26 8.43
CA SER A 61 14.66 12.93 8.66
C SER A 61 15.29 13.40 7.37
N ILE A 62 16.01 14.49 7.44
CA ILE A 62 16.85 14.94 6.34
C ILE A 62 18.26 14.44 6.65
N PRO A 63 18.85 13.59 5.78
CA PRO A 63 20.26 13.27 5.91
C PRO A 63 21.10 14.54 5.79
N PRO A 64 22.35 14.55 6.28
CA PRO A 64 23.25 15.65 6.04
C PRO A 64 23.34 16.05 4.56
N PRO A 65 23.74 17.28 4.24
CA PRO A 65 23.62 17.86 2.91
C PRO A 65 23.96 16.91 1.77
N PRO A 66 23.37 17.23 0.59
CA PRO A 66 23.27 16.35 -0.57
C PRO A 66 24.47 15.46 -0.82
N PRO A 67 24.19 14.28 -1.43
CA PRO A 67 22.89 13.82 -1.85
C PRO A 67 22.09 13.25 -0.69
N GLY A 68 20.77 13.55 -0.65
CA GLY A 68 19.85 12.87 0.23
C GLY A 68 19.77 11.38 -0.09
N GLY A 69 19.18 10.62 0.81
CA GLY A 69 18.88 9.22 0.55
C GLY A 69 17.60 9.06 -0.27
N TRP A 70 17.40 7.87 -0.80
CA TRP A 70 16.14 7.54 -1.45
C TRP A 70 15.79 6.07 -1.23
N ILE A 71 14.53 5.72 -1.45
CA ILE A 71 14.04 4.38 -1.26
C ILE A 71 12.79 4.16 -2.11
N ASN A 72 12.58 2.93 -2.56
CA ASN A 72 11.38 2.54 -3.29
C ASN A 72 10.43 1.76 -2.38
N CYS A 73 9.19 2.21 -2.31
CA CYS A 73 8.08 1.48 -1.72
C CYS A 73 7.40 0.64 -2.80
N ARG A 74 7.20 -0.64 -2.55
CA ARG A 74 6.62 -1.59 -3.51
C ARG A 74 5.50 -2.38 -2.86
N LEU A 75 4.42 -2.62 -3.62
CA LEU A 75 3.25 -3.38 -3.17
C LEU A 75 2.92 -4.47 -4.19
N ARG A 76 2.45 -5.60 -3.67
CA ARG A 76 1.94 -6.72 -4.48
C ARG A 76 0.94 -7.56 -3.67
N ARG A 77 0.19 -8.43 -4.33
CA ARG A 77 -0.69 -9.38 -3.65
C ARG A 77 0.11 -10.39 -2.84
N ASP A 78 1.04 -11.09 -3.50
CA ASP A 78 1.90 -12.12 -2.93
C ASP A 78 3.07 -12.42 -3.88
N ALA A 79 3.87 -13.43 -3.55
CA ALA A 79 5.05 -13.80 -4.33
C ALA A 79 4.76 -14.29 -5.76
N THR A 80 3.50 -14.63 -6.07
CA THR A 80 3.10 -15.13 -7.40
C THR A 80 2.65 -14.01 -8.33
N GLN A 81 2.62 -12.77 -7.86
CA GLN A 81 2.14 -11.62 -8.62
C GLN A 81 3.28 -10.61 -8.83
N GLN A 82 3.27 -9.96 -9.99
CA GLN A 82 4.09 -8.78 -10.19
C GLN A 82 3.61 -7.65 -9.29
N GLU A 83 4.53 -6.78 -8.90
CA GLU A 83 4.17 -5.60 -8.12
C GLU A 83 3.18 -4.72 -8.88
N CYS A 84 2.17 -4.23 -8.18
CA CYS A 84 1.14 -3.37 -8.76
C CYS A 84 1.35 -1.89 -8.41
N TYR A 85 2.33 -1.59 -7.57
CA TYR A 85 2.64 -0.24 -7.14
C TYR A 85 4.12 -0.13 -6.79
N ALA A 86 4.73 0.93 -7.26
CA ALA A 86 6.08 1.31 -6.86
C ALA A 86 6.19 2.83 -6.86
N ILE A 87 6.74 3.38 -5.80
CA ILE A 87 7.04 4.81 -5.70
C ILE A 87 8.39 5.03 -5.07
N GLY A 88 9.20 5.87 -5.73
CA GLY A 88 10.47 6.32 -5.18
C GLY A 88 10.27 7.53 -4.30
N VAL A 89 10.92 7.53 -3.15
CA VAL A 89 10.91 8.64 -2.21
C VAL A 89 12.33 9.15 -2.07
N GLU A 90 12.54 10.43 -2.30
CA GLU A 90 13.82 11.09 -2.13
C GLU A 90 13.81 11.93 -0.86
N ALA A 91 14.79 11.72 0.00
CA ALA A 91 14.88 12.42 1.28
C ALA A 91 15.42 13.82 1.08
N ARG A 92 14.55 14.77 0.85
CA ARG A 92 14.91 16.19 0.67
C ARG A 92 14.45 17.09 1.81
N ASN A 93 13.19 16.93 2.23
CA ASN A 93 12.59 17.81 3.24
C ASN A 93 11.86 16.97 4.28
N VAL A 94 12.07 17.30 5.55
CA VAL A 94 11.33 16.68 6.67
C VAL A 94 9.83 17.03 6.51
N ASN A 95 8.99 16.05 6.85
CA ASN A 95 7.52 16.12 6.77
C ASN A 95 6.97 16.25 5.34
N GLN A 96 7.81 16.09 4.32
CA GLN A 96 7.30 15.99 2.96
C GLN A 96 6.55 14.68 2.78
N VAL A 97 5.36 14.76 2.21
CA VAL A 97 4.49 13.60 1.97
C VAL A 97 4.57 13.20 0.51
N TYR A 98 4.84 11.94 0.29
CA TYR A 98 4.81 11.29 -1.03
C TYR A 98 3.73 10.24 -1.02
N GLY A 99 3.16 9.93 -2.16
CA GLY A 99 2.25 8.80 -2.25
C GLY A 99 1.19 8.97 -3.30
N GLY A 100 0.13 8.20 -3.17
CA GLY A 100 -0.97 8.18 -4.10
C GLY A 100 -1.95 7.08 -3.76
N GLN A 101 -2.89 6.87 -4.67
CA GLN A 101 -3.89 5.81 -4.54
C GLN A 101 -3.52 4.64 -5.44
N VAL A 102 -3.80 3.44 -4.96
CA VAL A 102 -3.53 2.20 -5.69
C VAL A 102 -4.60 1.15 -5.34
N ILE A 103 -4.91 0.31 -6.31
CA ILE A 103 -5.71 -0.89 -6.09
C ILE A 103 -4.75 -2.07 -5.98
N VAL A 104 -4.78 -2.76 -4.84
CA VAL A 104 -3.91 -3.90 -4.56
C VAL A 104 -4.77 -5.14 -4.39
N PRO A 105 -4.58 -6.18 -5.22
CA PRO A 105 -5.22 -7.47 -4.97
C PRO A 105 -4.77 -8.05 -3.64
N ILE A 106 -5.66 -8.79 -2.99
CA ILE A 106 -5.38 -9.39 -1.68
C ILE A 106 -5.66 -10.89 -1.68
N VAL A 107 -4.99 -11.57 -0.78
CA VAL A 107 -5.24 -12.99 -0.46
C VAL A 107 -5.44 -13.09 1.03
N SER A 108 -6.57 -13.68 1.44
CA SER A 108 -6.93 -13.82 2.87
C SER A 108 -6.85 -12.48 3.62
N GLY A 109 -7.29 -11.40 2.98
CA GLY A 109 -7.34 -10.07 3.56
C GLY A 109 -6.01 -9.34 3.61
N SER A 110 -4.95 -9.87 3.01
CA SER A 110 -3.58 -9.35 3.14
C SER A 110 -2.94 -9.10 1.77
N PHE A 111 -2.08 -8.11 1.70
CA PHE A 111 -1.15 -7.87 0.60
C PHE A 111 0.28 -7.84 1.17
N GLU A 112 1.27 -7.73 0.28
CA GLU A 112 2.66 -7.62 0.68
C GLU A 112 3.25 -6.27 0.28
N TYR A 113 4.14 -5.77 1.11
CA TYR A 113 4.91 -4.55 0.85
C TYR A 113 6.39 -4.80 1.08
N ALA A 114 7.23 -4.06 0.35
CA ALA A 114 8.68 -4.10 0.49
C ALA A 114 9.26 -2.70 0.26
N PHE A 115 10.45 -2.49 0.79
CA PHE A 115 11.23 -1.29 0.56
C PHE A 115 12.59 -1.70 0.01
N THR A 116 12.93 -1.19 -1.16
CA THR A 116 14.11 -1.61 -1.91
C THR A 116 14.91 -0.41 -2.41
N ASP A 117 16.14 -0.69 -2.82
CA ASP A 117 17.04 0.29 -3.43
C ASP A 117 17.32 1.49 -2.53
N ALA A 118 17.30 1.28 -1.20
CA ALA A 118 17.60 2.33 -0.26
C ALA A 118 19.05 2.79 -0.40
N SER A 119 19.25 4.10 -0.41
CA SER A 119 20.56 4.72 -0.44
C SER A 119 20.63 5.87 0.56
N GLY A 120 21.83 6.15 1.07
CA GLY A 120 22.01 7.21 2.06
C GLY A 120 21.29 6.94 3.37
N ASN A 121 20.96 8.01 4.09
CA ASN A 121 20.32 7.94 5.40
C ASN A 121 18.82 8.27 5.32
N VAL A 122 18.11 7.62 4.41
CA VAL A 122 16.68 7.83 4.28
C VAL A 122 15.92 7.27 5.47
N SER A 123 14.96 8.03 5.98
CA SER A 123 14.02 7.59 7.01
C SER A 123 12.64 8.10 6.65
N ILE A 124 11.70 7.20 6.47
CA ILE A 124 10.32 7.52 6.10
C ILE A 124 9.35 6.81 7.04
N THR A 125 8.17 7.41 7.22
CA THR A 125 7.03 6.73 7.84
C THR A 125 6.11 6.22 6.74
N PHE A 126 5.80 4.93 6.77
CA PHE A 126 4.88 4.26 5.85
C PHE A 126 3.50 4.16 6.50
N ASN A 127 2.53 4.82 5.88
CA ASN A 127 1.15 4.86 6.35
C ASN A 127 0.20 4.42 5.22
N PRO A 128 -0.14 3.14 5.12
CA PRO A 128 -1.17 2.68 4.21
C PRO A 128 -2.56 2.80 4.86
N TYR A 129 -3.48 3.44 4.14
CA TYR A 129 -4.87 3.57 4.54
C TYR A 129 -5.77 2.85 3.55
N VAL A 130 -6.72 2.06 4.06
CA VAL A 130 -7.80 1.51 3.24
C VAL A 130 -8.91 2.56 3.12
N ILE A 131 -9.24 2.94 1.89
CA ILE A 131 -10.35 3.86 1.60
C ILE A 131 -11.52 3.15 0.96
N GLY A 132 -11.32 1.90 0.54
CA GLY A 132 -12.37 1.08 -0.06
C GLY A 132 -11.86 -0.32 -0.38
N TYR A 133 -12.76 -1.14 -0.89
CA TYR A 133 -12.42 -2.50 -1.32
C TYR A 133 -13.31 -2.92 -2.49
N ILE A 134 -12.88 -3.99 -3.14
CA ILE A 134 -13.61 -4.61 -4.25
C ILE A 134 -14.06 -6.00 -3.79
N VAL A 135 -15.32 -6.27 -3.95
CA VAL A 135 -15.90 -7.60 -3.72
C VAL A 135 -16.30 -8.26 -5.03
#